data_abc8ae448c7fec87937161e6dbb5aa9a
#
_entry.id   abc8ae448c7fec87937161e6dbb5aa9a
#
_cell.length_a   1.000
_cell.length_b   1.000
_cell.length_c   1.000
_cell.angle_alpha   90.00
_cell.angle_beta   90.00
_cell.angle_gamma   90.00
#
_symmetry.space_group_name_H-M   'P 1'
#
loop_
_entity.id
_entity.type
_entity.pdbx_description
1 polymer ?
#
loop_
_entity_poly.entity_id
_entity_poly.type
_entity_poly.pdbx_seq_one_letter_code
_entity_poly.pdbx_strand_id
1 'polypeptide(L)'
;MRSITTFDLQYAHRFYGFCGEAQYLHGHTGTLTIEVEDSINAGVNMVFPCNEIQKTAWDVLKNFDHALILREDDPILPAIRQVYSQQGILNGAPHNEMKGEAFCTELARAYPECRLVVTKETMTVEGMIKIVYDLLRDKLNIARITFTSGVNAATEEFDVEESMRRCPMCGIALDENGVCPKCGWRDNRTTGLGEPAV
;
A
#
# COMPACT_ATOMS: atom_id res chain seq x y z
N MET A 1 17.31 5.99 -10.33
CA MET A 1 17.22 4.53 -10.64
C MET A 1 16.05 3.95 -9.85
N ARG A 2 15.39 2.90 -10.33
CA ARG A 2 14.20 2.33 -9.69
C ARG A 2 14.47 0.93 -9.13
N SER A 3 13.96 0.68 -7.92
CA SER A 3 13.85 -0.65 -7.33
C SER A 3 12.43 -1.15 -7.51
N ILE A 4 12.26 -2.40 -7.95
CA ILE A 4 10.96 -2.97 -8.32
C ILE A 4 10.66 -4.14 -7.41
N THR A 5 9.46 -4.14 -6.83
CA THR A 5 8.98 -5.24 -5.98
C THR A 5 7.56 -5.62 -6.41
N THR A 6 7.30 -6.93 -6.48
CA THR A 6 6.01 -7.48 -6.93
C THR A 6 5.36 -8.30 -5.82
N PHE A 7 4.03 -8.22 -5.72
CA PHE A 7 3.21 -8.91 -4.74
C PHE A 7 2.01 -9.55 -5.43
N ASP A 8 1.71 -10.79 -5.09
CA ASP A 8 0.47 -11.45 -5.48
C ASP A 8 -0.56 -11.33 -4.36
N LEU A 9 -1.77 -10.90 -4.71
CA LEU A 9 -2.89 -10.70 -3.80
C LEU A 9 -4.08 -11.53 -4.26
N GLN A 10 -4.70 -12.21 -3.34
CA GLN A 10 -5.95 -12.93 -3.58
C GLN A 10 -7.07 -12.22 -2.85
N TYR A 11 -8.11 -11.83 -3.57
CA TYR A 11 -9.20 -11.08 -2.99
C TYR A 11 -10.52 -11.38 -3.68
N ALA A 12 -11.62 -11.05 -3.01
CA ALA A 12 -12.95 -11.10 -3.58
C ALA A 12 -13.60 -9.72 -3.53
N HIS A 13 -14.41 -9.41 -4.51
CA HIS A 13 -15.15 -8.16 -4.58
C HIS A 13 -16.42 -8.29 -5.44
N ARG A 14 -17.15 -7.19 -5.59
CA ARG A 14 -18.18 -6.99 -6.60
C ARG A 14 -18.31 -5.52 -6.95
N PHE A 15 -18.85 -5.24 -8.12
CA PHE A 15 -19.14 -3.87 -8.58
C PHE A 15 -20.62 -3.56 -8.36
N TYR A 16 -20.94 -3.05 -7.17
CA TYR A 16 -22.32 -2.65 -6.88
C TYR A 16 -22.76 -1.50 -7.80
N GLY A 17 -23.97 -1.65 -8.40
CA GLY A 17 -24.50 -0.68 -9.35
C GLY A 17 -23.97 -0.80 -10.78
N PHE A 18 -23.10 -1.77 -11.05
CA PHE A 18 -22.61 -2.07 -12.39
C PHE A 18 -23.55 -3.03 -13.14
N CYS A 19 -23.62 -2.92 -14.48
CA CYS A 19 -24.36 -3.85 -15.32
C CYS A 19 -23.41 -4.90 -15.87
N GLY A 20 -23.67 -6.18 -15.58
CA GLY A 20 -22.85 -7.30 -16.07
C GLY A 20 -22.45 -8.26 -14.96
N GLU A 21 -21.61 -9.23 -15.29
CA GLU A 21 -21.22 -10.31 -14.36
C GLU A 21 -20.43 -9.79 -13.15
N ALA A 22 -19.72 -8.68 -13.28
CA ALA A 22 -18.96 -8.07 -12.20
C ALA A 22 -19.82 -7.57 -11.02
N GLN A 23 -21.15 -7.49 -11.19
CA GLN A 23 -22.07 -7.19 -10.08
C GLN A 23 -22.17 -8.32 -9.04
N TYR A 24 -21.82 -9.54 -9.42
CA TYR A 24 -21.84 -10.69 -8.52
C TYR A 24 -20.52 -10.76 -7.74
N LEU A 25 -20.58 -11.37 -6.55
CA LEU A 25 -19.35 -11.65 -5.78
C LEU A 25 -18.48 -12.62 -6.57
N HIS A 26 -17.24 -12.23 -6.78
CA HIS A 26 -16.25 -13.04 -7.48
C HIS A 26 -14.85 -12.77 -6.93
N GLY A 27 -13.93 -13.67 -7.21
CA GLY A 27 -12.55 -13.61 -6.72
C GLY A 27 -11.54 -13.41 -7.84
N HIS A 28 -10.43 -12.80 -7.48
CA HIS A 28 -9.27 -12.58 -8.35
C HIS A 28 -7.97 -12.97 -7.68
N THR A 29 -7.00 -13.34 -8.51
CA THR A 29 -5.59 -13.21 -8.19
C THR A 29 -5.09 -11.96 -8.90
N GLY A 30 -4.62 -10.99 -8.14
CA GLY A 30 -4.04 -9.76 -8.67
C GLY A 30 -2.54 -9.71 -8.39
N THR A 31 -1.77 -9.16 -9.33
CA THR A 31 -0.34 -8.92 -9.18
C THR A 31 -0.11 -7.42 -9.11
N LEU A 32 0.45 -6.97 -7.99
CA LEU A 32 0.81 -5.57 -7.74
C LEU A 32 2.31 -5.40 -7.86
N THR A 33 2.76 -4.48 -8.70
CA THR A 33 4.17 -4.10 -8.85
C THR A 33 4.35 -2.66 -8.39
N ILE A 34 5.29 -2.45 -7.47
CA ILE A 34 5.65 -1.12 -6.96
C ILE A 34 7.08 -0.82 -7.38
N GLU A 35 7.27 0.33 -8.03
CA GLU A 35 8.56 0.88 -8.40
C GLU A 35 8.87 2.07 -7.49
N VAL A 36 9.94 1.95 -6.72
CA VAL A 36 10.45 3.00 -5.85
C VAL A 36 11.67 3.64 -6.49
N GLU A 37 11.68 4.97 -6.59
CA GLU A 37 12.79 5.72 -7.15
C GLU A 37 13.54 6.47 -6.05
N ASP A 38 14.86 6.36 -6.07
CA ASP A 38 15.74 7.13 -5.18
C ASP A 38 17.15 7.23 -5.80
N SER A 39 17.98 8.04 -5.17
CA SER A 39 19.41 8.10 -5.49
C SER A 39 20.10 6.81 -5.03
N ILE A 40 21.09 6.37 -5.82
CA ILE A 40 21.91 5.21 -5.46
C ILE A 40 22.78 5.59 -4.26
N ASN A 41 22.73 4.79 -3.21
CA ASN A 41 23.69 4.86 -2.13
C ASN A 41 25.04 4.32 -2.60
N ALA A 42 26.03 5.19 -2.75
CA ALA A 42 27.36 4.84 -3.24
C ALA A 42 28.09 3.79 -2.39
N GLY A 43 27.77 3.69 -1.09
CA GLY A 43 28.40 2.73 -0.19
C GLY A 43 27.95 1.29 -0.37
N VAL A 44 26.70 1.10 -0.83
CA VAL A 44 26.08 -0.24 -0.99
C VAL A 44 25.57 -0.48 -2.42
N ASN A 45 25.70 0.49 -3.29
CA ASN A 45 25.25 0.45 -4.70
C ASN A 45 23.77 0.03 -4.84
N MET A 46 22.92 0.55 -3.97
CA MET A 46 21.50 0.24 -3.87
C MET A 46 20.66 1.53 -3.90
N VAL A 47 19.50 1.50 -4.54
CA VAL A 47 18.51 2.59 -4.49
C VAL A 47 17.86 2.62 -3.12
N PHE A 48 17.31 1.48 -2.72
CA PHE A 48 16.65 1.25 -1.45
C PHE A 48 16.74 -0.24 -1.11
N PRO A 49 16.92 -0.65 0.15
CA PRO A 49 16.94 -2.07 0.49
C PRO A 49 15.62 -2.75 0.10
N CYS A 50 15.67 -3.73 -0.80
CA CYS A 50 14.47 -4.40 -1.33
C CYS A 50 13.62 -5.06 -0.22
N ASN A 51 14.27 -5.58 0.83
CA ASN A 51 13.59 -6.16 1.98
C ASN A 51 12.78 -5.12 2.78
N GLU A 52 13.25 -3.87 2.84
CA GLU A 52 12.51 -2.79 3.51
C GLU A 52 11.31 -2.35 2.67
N ILE A 53 11.45 -2.27 1.34
CA ILE A 53 10.31 -2.01 0.44
C ILE A 53 9.27 -3.12 0.63
N GLN A 54 9.72 -4.38 0.56
CA GLN A 54 8.85 -5.54 0.69
C GLN A 54 8.12 -5.54 2.04
N LYS A 55 8.82 -5.31 3.14
CA LYS A 55 8.23 -5.26 4.47
C LYS A 55 7.22 -4.12 4.61
N THR A 56 7.62 -2.90 4.21
CA THR A 56 6.77 -1.70 4.32
C THR A 56 5.50 -1.84 3.49
N ALA A 57 5.62 -2.32 2.26
CA ALA A 57 4.47 -2.56 1.40
C ALA A 57 3.59 -3.70 1.93
N TRP A 58 4.20 -4.83 2.37
CA TRP A 58 3.44 -5.97 2.87
C TRP A 58 2.66 -5.66 4.15
N ASP A 59 3.15 -4.80 5.01
CA ASP A 59 2.42 -4.37 6.22
C ASP A 59 1.07 -3.71 5.89
N VAL A 60 0.93 -3.15 4.70
CA VAL A 60 -0.34 -2.63 4.15
C VAL A 60 -1.07 -3.71 3.37
N LEU A 61 -0.39 -4.33 2.39
CA LEU A 61 -0.98 -5.23 1.40
C LEU A 61 -1.56 -6.51 1.99
N LYS A 62 -1.01 -7.02 3.09
CA LYS A 62 -1.53 -8.18 3.82
C LYS A 62 -2.99 -8.03 4.26
N ASN A 63 -3.52 -6.79 4.33
CA ASN A 63 -4.93 -6.55 4.68
C ASN A 63 -5.87 -6.71 3.48
N PHE A 64 -5.33 -6.64 2.27
CA PHE A 64 -6.08 -6.90 1.02
C PHE A 64 -5.99 -8.36 0.61
N ASP A 65 -4.91 -9.04 1.01
CA ASP A 65 -4.73 -10.44 0.69
C ASP A 65 -5.73 -11.31 1.45
N HIS A 66 -6.43 -12.19 0.72
CA HIS A 66 -7.53 -13.03 1.22
C HIS A 66 -8.68 -12.21 1.83
N ALA A 67 -8.91 -10.99 1.36
CA ALA A 67 -9.95 -10.11 1.86
C ALA A 67 -11.18 -10.06 0.93
N LEU A 68 -12.33 -9.81 1.55
CA LEU A 68 -13.52 -9.34 0.86
C LEU A 68 -13.47 -7.81 0.80
N ILE A 69 -13.56 -7.24 -0.41
CA ILE A 69 -13.50 -5.80 -0.63
C ILE A 69 -14.87 -5.33 -1.12
N LEU A 70 -15.50 -4.43 -0.37
CA LEU A 70 -16.83 -3.91 -0.68
C LEU A 70 -16.85 -2.38 -0.60
N ARG A 71 -17.66 -1.76 -1.45
CA ARG A 71 -17.92 -0.33 -1.36
C ARG A 71 -18.79 -0.03 -0.12
N GLU A 72 -18.62 1.15 0.50
CA GLU A 72 -19.28 1.52 1.76
C GLU A 72 -20.82 1.56 1.67
N ASP A 73 -21.37 1.84 0.48
CA ASP A 73 -22.80 1.89 0.21
C ASP A 73 -23.35 0.57 -0.39
N ASP A 74 -22.54 -0.50 -0.42
CA ASP A 74 -22.99 -1.79 -0.92
C ASP A 74 -24.06 -2.38 0.01
N PRO A 75 -25.28 -2.70 -0.51
CA PRO A 75 -26.40 -3.18 0.30
C PRO A 75 -26.13 -4.53 0.99
N ILE A 76 -25.11 -5.30 0.58
CA ILE A 76 -24.75 -6.53 1.29
C ILE A 76 -23.83 -6.27 2.49
N LEU A 77 -23.18 -5.10 2.57
CA LEU A 77 -22.21 -4.79 3.63
C LEU A 77 -22.80 -4.89 5.04
N PRO A 78 -24.05 -4.41 5.32
CA PRO A 78 -24.66 -4.61 6.65
C PRO A 78 -24.82 -6.06 7.02
N ALA A 79 -25.22 -6.92 6.09
CA ALA A 79 -25.37 -8.37 6.34
C ALA A 79 -24.01 -9.02 6.59
N ILE A 80 -22.99 -8.68 5.82
CA ILE A 80 -21.61 -9.16 6.03
C ILE A 80 -21.10 -8.73 7.41
N ARG A 81 -21.29 -7.47 7.80
CA ARG A 81 -20.93 -6.96 9.13
C ARG A 81 -21.65 -7.72 10.23
N GLN A 82 -22.95 -7.97 10.07
CA GLN A 82 -23.74 -8.74 11.04
C GLN A 82 -23.20 -10.16 11.18
N VAL A 83 -22.92 -10.85 10.07
CA VAL A 83 -22.37 -12.21 10.08
C VAL A 83 -21.01 -12.22 10.80
N TYR A 84 -20.13 -11.31 10.47
CA TYR A 84 -18.79 -11.25 11.08
C TYR A 84 -18.84 -10.86 12.57
N SER A 85 -19.77 -10.00 12.98
CA SER A 85 -19.95 -9.66 14.41
C SER A 85 -20.56 -10.83 15.21
N GLN A 86 -21.36 -11.69 14.57
CA GLN A 86 -21.98 -12.86 15.20
C GLN A 86 -21.07 -14.09 15.15
N GLN A 87 -20.16 -14.17 14.21
CA GLN A 87 -19.25 -15.31 14.02
C GLN A 87 -17.98 -15.23 14.88
N GLY A 88 -18.10 -14.74 16.11
CA GLY A 88 -17.08 -15.01 17.12
C GLY A 88 -16.73 -16.48 17.32
N ILE A 89 -17.07 -17.35 16.35
CA ILE A 89 -17.03 -18.81 16.44
C ILE A 89 -16.08 -19.42 15.40
N LEU A 90 -15.64 -18.72 14.37
CA LEU A 90 -14.84 -19.37 13.31
C LEU A 90 -13.45 -19.84 13.78
N ASN A 91 -12.91 -19.32 14.89
CA ASN A 91 -11.62 -19.76 15.43
C ASN A 91 -11.62 -19.92 16.96
N GLY A 92 -12.77 -20.11 17.60
CA GLY A 92 -12.84 -20.40 19.05
C GLY A 92 -12.58 -19.19 19.96
N ALA A 93 -12.43 -18.01 19.43
CA ALA A 93 -12.32 -16.77 20.19
C ALA A 93 -13.60 -15.92 20.00
N PRO A 94 -14.15 -15.33 21.05
CA PRO A 94 -15.28 -14.41 20.92
C PRO A 94 -14.80 -13.13 20.19
N HIS A 95 -15.15 -13.00 18.92
CA HIS A 95 -14.96 -11.74 18.20
C HIS A 95 -16.03 -10.74 18.63
N ASN A 96 -15.73 -9.98 19.65
CA ASN A 96 -16.51 -8.82 20.02
C ASN A 96 -16.18 -7.69 19.04
N GLU A 97 -17.12 -7.41 18.13
CA GLU A 97 -17.13 -6.25 17.23
C GLU A 97 -15.93 -6.18 16.27
N MET A 98 -16.11 -5.48 15.14
CA MET A 98 -15.04 -5.12 14.21
C MET A 98 -14.07 -4.15 14.91
N LYS A 99 -13.33 -4.65 15.90
CA LYS A 99 -12.37 -3.90 16.69
C LYS A 99 -11.01 -3.98 16.05
N GLY A 100 -10.43 -2.83 15.82
CA GLY A 100 -9.09 -2.69 15.28
C GLY A 100 -9.07 -2.51 13.77
N GLU A 101 -9.05 -1.26 13.34
CA GLU A 101 -8.74 -0.91 11.96
C GLU A 101 -7.23 -1.02 11.77
N ALA A 102 -6.78 -1.80 10.78
CA ALA A 102 -5.37 -1.84 10.41
C ALA A 102 -4.94 -0.53 9.74
N PHE A 103 -5.85 0.10 9.00
CA PHE A 103 -5.75 1.45 8.48
C PHE A 103 -7.15 2.05 8.28
N CYS A 104 -7.22 3.37 8.34
CA CYS A 104 -8.40 4.15 8.02
C CYS A 104 -7.95 5.41 7.28
N THR A 105 -8.31 5.50 5.99
CA THR A 105 -8.10 6.67 5.15
C THR A 105 -9.43 7.18 4.61
N GLU A 106 -9.41 8.27 3.86
CA GLU A 106 -10.60 8.73 3.15
C GLU A 106 -11.07 7.76 2.07
N LEU A 107 -10.17 6.91 1.55
CA LEU A 107 -10.43 6.00 0.45
C LEU A 107 -10.84 4.60 0.90
N ALA A 108 -10.30 4.11 2.02
CA ALA A 108 -10.54 2.75 2.48
C ALA A 108 -10.32 2.56 3.98
N ARG A 109 -11.00 1.54 4.53
CA ARG A 109 -10.83 1.03 5.90
C ARG A 109 -10.65 -0.47 5.87
N ALA A 110 -9.66 -0.97 6.56
CA ALA A 110 -9.41 -2.41 6.67
C ALA A 110 -9.68 -2.95 8.06
N TYR A 111 -10.40 -4.05 8.11
CA TYR A 111 -10.74 -4.80 9.31
C TYR A 111 -10.09 -6.20 9.22
N PRO A 112 -8.83 -6.34 9.66
CA PRO A 112 -8.04 -7.54 9.42
C PRO A 112 -8.62 -8.81 10.06
N GLU A 113 -9.27 -8.67 11.23
CA GLU A 113 -9.90 -9.79 11.93
C GLU A 113 -11.03 -10.44 11.12
N CYS A 114 -11.71 -9.64 10.31
CA CYS A 114 -12.81 -10.08 9.44
C CYS A 114 -12.37 -10.32 8.00
N ARG A 115 -11.13 -10.04 7.66
CA ARG A 115 -10.66 -10.02 6.27
C ARG A 115 -11.60 -9.20 5.37
N LEU A 116 -12.00 -8.03 5.87
CA LEU A 116 -12.89 -7.11 5.20
C LEU A 116 -12.19 -5.78 4.95
N VAL A 117 -12.26 -5.31 3.72
CA VAL A 117 -11.86 -3.94 3.34
C VAL A 117 -13.10 -3.22 2.83
N VAL A 118 -13.39 -2.06 3.39
CA VAL A 118 -14.48 -1.20 2.96
C VAL A 118 -13.89 -0.01 2.22
N THR A 119 -14.31 0.21 0.98
CA THR A 119 -13.81 1.28 0.11
C THR A 119 -14.87 2.31 -0.16
N LYS A 120 -14.45 3.56 -0.38
CA LYS A 120 -15.36 4.65 -0.75
C LYS A 120 -15.86 4.51 -2.19
N GLU A 121 -14.98 4.07 -3.08
CA GLU A 121 -15.28 3.84 -4.49
C GLU A 121 -15.24 2.35 -4.83
N THR A 122 -15.72 2.00 -6.01
CA THR A 122 -15.65 0.62 -6.52
C THR A 122 -14.19 0.20 -6.69
N MET A 123 -13.84 -0.99 -6.18
CA MET A 123 -12.50 -1.53 -6.28
C MET A 123 -12.24 -2.07 -7.69
N THR A 124 -11.83 -1.19 -8.57
CA THR A 124 -11.25 -1.50 -9.89
C THR A 124 -9.74 -1.66 -9.79
N VAL A 125 -9.08 -2.00 -10.88
CA VAL A 125 -7.60 -2.03 -10.93
C VAL A 125 -7.01 -0.65 -10.64
N GLU A 126 -7.64 0.41 -11.12
CA GLU A 126 -7.25 1.81 -10.87
C GLU A 126 -7.52 2.20 -9.41
N GLY A 127 -8.64 1.75 -8.84
CA GLY A 127 -8.99 1.98 -7.44
C GLY A 127 -7.96 1.36 -6.50
N MET A 128 -7.47 0.15 -6.81
CA MET A 128 -6.41 -0.49 -6.04
C MET A 128 -5.14 0.35 -6.05
N ILE A 129 -4.72 0.85 -7.21
CA ILE A 129 -3.52 1.70 -7.33
C ILE A 129 -3.64 2.95 -6.46
N LYS A 130 -4.77 3.66 -6.54
CA LYS A 130 -5.02 4.88 -5.75
C LYS A 130 -4.93 4.63 -4.24
N ILE A 131 -5.58 3.57 -3.77
CA ILE A 131 -5.59 3.24 -2.33
C ILE A 131 -4.18 2.83 -1.87
N VAL A 132 -3.49 1.98 -2.63
CA VAL A 132 -2.13 1.55 -2.29
C VAL A 132 -1.17 2.74 -2.27
N TYR A 133 -1.26 3.63 -3.25
CA TYR A 133 -0.46 4.86 -3.27
C TYR A 133 -0.73 5.73 -2.05
N ASP A 134 -1.99 6.01 -1.72
CA ASP A 134 -2.38 6.81 -0.56
C ASP A 134 -1.84 6.25 0.77
N LEU A 135 -1.82 4.91 0.90
CA LEU A 135 -1.33 4.22 2.10
C LEU A 135 0.21 4.15 2.22
N LEU A 136 0.92 4.29 1.10
CA LEU A 136 2.37 4.06 1.05
C LEU A 136 3.19 5.31 0.70
N ARG A 137 2.59 6.35 0.10
CA ARG A 137 3.31 7.53 -0.38
C ARG A 137 4.15 8.23 0.68
N ASP A 138 3.69 8.25 1.94
CA ASP A 138 4.44 8.85 3.04
C ASP A 138 5.57 7.95 3.56
N LYS A 139 5.64 6.70 3.10
CA LYS A 139 6.60 5.69 3.55
C LYS A 139 7.64 5.32 2.48
N LEU A 140 7.22 5.36 1.22
CA LEU A 140 8.02 4.97 0.06
C LEU A 140 7.94 6.04 -1.01
N ASN A 141 9.06 6.32 -1.65
CA ASN A 141 9.13 7.25 -2.78
C ASN A 141 8.70 6.53 -4.07
N ILE A 142 7.41 6.38 -4.25
CA ILE A 142 6.81 5.58 -5.30
C ILE A 142 6.84 6.36 -6.62
N ALA A 143 7.49 5.79 -7.62
CA ALA A 143 7.54 6.35 -8.99
C ALA A 143 6.46 5.74 -9.89
N ARG A 144 6.09 4.46 -9.65
CA ARG A 144 5.07 3.79 -10.44
C ARG A 144 4.42 2.67 -9.65
N ILE A 145 3.13 2.49 -9.86
CA ILE A 145 2.40 1.30 -9.45
C ILE A 145 1.72 0.70 -10.67
N THR A 146 1.84 -0.61 -10.82
CA THR A 146 1.10 -1.41 -11.80
C THR A 146 0.29 -2.46 -11.06
N PHE A 147 -0.99 -2.58 -11.39
CA PHE A 147 -1.84 -3.64 -10.86
C PHE A 147 -2.51 -4.40 -12.00
N THR A 148 -2.35 -5.71 -12.00
CA THR A 148 -2.94 -6.62 -12.97
C THR A 148 -3.90 -7.57 -12.25
N SER A 149 -5.10 -7.73 -12.78
CA SER A 149 -6.12 -8.64 -12.25
C SER A 149 -6.83 -9.36 -13.39
N GLY A 150 -6.58 -10.64 -13.53
CA GLY A 150 -7.03 -11.41 -14.69
C GLY A 150 -6.46 -10.85 -15.99
N VAL A 151 -7.36 -10.40 -16.90
CA VAL A 151 -6.99 -9.80 -18.19
C VAL A 151 -6.89 -8.26 -18.13
N ASN A 152 -7.27 -7.66 -16.99
CA ASN A 152 -7.27 -6.22 -16.80
C ASN A 152 -5.98 -5.78 -16.12
N ALA A 153 -5.45 -4.65 -16.55
CA ALA A 153 -4.29 -4.02 -15.93
C ALA A 153 -4.43 -2.51 -15.95
N ALA A 154 -3.92 -1.86 -14.93
CA ALA A 154 -3.71 -0.42 -14.89
C ALA A 154 -2.29 -0.12 -14.42
N THR A 155 -1.76 1.01 -14.87
CA THR A 155 -0.46 1.54 -14.46
C THR A 155 -0.60 3.03 -14.24
N GLU A 156 -0.05 3.53 -13.15
CA GLU A 156 0.02 4.96 -12.86
C GLU A 156 1.44 5.34 -12.48
N GLU A 157 1.92 6.44 -13.04
CA GLU A 157 3.21 7.05 -12.69
C GLU A 157 2.95 8.24 -11.77
N PHE A 158 3.81 8.40 -10.79
CA PHE A 158 3.71 9.46 -9.80
C PHE A 158 4.94 10.35 -9.87
N ASP A 159 4.71 11.66 -9.70
CA ASP A 159 5.81 12.59 -9.56
C ASP A 159 6.56 12.29 -8.26
N VAL A 160 7.80 11.89 -8.42
CA VAL A 160 8.71 11.65 -7.29
C VAL A 160 9.13 13.01 -6.76
N GLU A 161 8.49 13.48 -5.69
CA GLU A 161 8.90 14.71 -5.06
C GLU A 161 10.34 14.58 -4.56
N GLU A 162 11.21 15.48 -5.05
CA GLU A 162 12.59 15.63 -4.51
C GLU A 162 12.59 15.94 -2.99
N SER A 163 11.43 16.30 -2.45
CA SER A 163 11.27 16.72 -1.06
C SER A 163 11.28 15.60 -0.03
N MET A 164 11.06 14.34 -0.42
CA MET A 164 11.19 13.21 0.51
C MET A 164 12.60 12.61 0.48
N ARG A 165 13.58 13.39 0.86
CA ARG A 165 14.94 12.86 1.11
C ARG A 165 14.87 11.88 2.27
N ARG A 166 15.15 10.62 1.98
CA ARG A 166 15.16 9.56 2.99
C ARG A 166 16.59 9.16 3.32
N CYS A 167 16.79 8.80 4.57
CA CYS A 167 18.07 8.25 5.02
C CYS A 167 18.31 6.89 4.36
N PRO A 168 19.44 6.70 3.63
CA PRO A 168 19.73 5.44 2.97
C PRO A 168 20.04 4.29 3.95
N MET A 169 20.27 4.62 5.23
CA MET A 169 20.60 3.63 6.27
C MET A 169 19.36 3.08 6.98
N CYS A 170 18.28 3.87 7.10
CA CYS A 170 17.11 3.49 7.88
C CYS A 170 15.75 3.89 7.26
N GLY A 171 15.75 4.40 6.02
CA GLY A 171 14.54 4.69 5.27
C GLY A 171 13.67 5.84 5.80
N ILE A 172 14.05 6.48 6.92
CA ILE A 172 13.29 7.58 7.53
C ILE A 172 13.54 8.88 6.77
N ALA A 173 12.49 9.72 6.62
CA ALA A 173 12.63 11.05 6.04
C ALA A 173 13.71 11.86 6.78
N LEU A 174 14.55 12.54 6.03
CA LEU A 174 15.53 13.48 6.58
C LEU A 174 14.82 14.75 7.04
N ASP A 175 15.39 15.42 8.03
CA ASP A 175 14.92 16.74 8.45
C ASP A 175 15.24 17.81 7.38
N GLU A 176 14.83 19.04 7.64
CA GLU A 176 15.06 20.19 6.78
C GLU A 176 16.55 20.48 6.48
N ASN A 177 17.44 19.98 7.35
CA ASN A 177 18.89 20.09 7.23
C ASN A 177 19.52 18.87 6.53
N GLY A 178 18.71 17.91 6.06
CA GLY A 178 19.18 16.70 5.42
C GLY A 178 19.81 15.70 6.42
N VAL A 179 19.44 15.77 7.70
CA VAL A 179 19.95 14.88 8.75
C VAL A 179 18.87 13.84 9.10
N CYS A 180 19.27 12.60 9.24
CA CYS A 180 18.38 11.55 9.70
C CYS A 180 18.15 11.65 11.21
N PRO A 181 16.91 11.84 11.69
CA PRO A 181 16.62 11.96 13.11
C PRO A 181 16.84 10.66 13.90
N LYS A 182 16.91 9.51 13.19
CA LYS A 182 17.13 8.21 13.83
C LYS A 182 18.60 7.83 14.00
N CYS A 183 19.42 7.99 12.94
CA CYS A 183 20.79 7.52 12.94
C CYS A 183 21.84 8.61 12.75
N GLY A 184 21.43 9.86 12.59
CA GLY A 184 22.32 11.00 12.40
C GLY A 184 23.01 11.06 11.02
N TRP A 185 22.65 10.18 10.09
CA TRP A 185 23.19 10.25 8.72
C TRP A 185 22.83 11.60 8.09
N ARG A 186 23.78 12.18 7.34
CA ARG A 186 23.62 13.48 6.67
C ARG A 186 23.70 13.34 5.17
N ASP A 187 22.78 14.01 4.46
CA ASP A 187 22.86 14.17 3.02
C ASP A 187 23.85 15.29 2.66
N ASN A 188 25.04 14.91 2.22
CA ASN A 188 26.08 15.88 1.85
C ASN A 188 25.76 16.70 0.61
N ARG A 189 24.67 16.40 -0.12
CA ARG A 189 24.20 17.19 -1.28
C ARG A 189 23.60 18.54 -0.90
N THR A 190 23.21 18.72 0.37
CA THR A 190 22.63 19.97 0.88
C THR A 190 23.64 20.98 1.35
N THR A 191 24.85 20.56 1.62
CA THR A 191 25.94 21.47 1.96
C THR A 191 26.66 21.87 0.66
N GLY A 192 26.23 22.98 0.04
CA GLY A 192 26.90 23.58 -1.12
C GLY A 192 28.34 24.05 -0.80
N LEU A 193 29.15 23.22 -0.21
CA LEU A 193 30.54 23.44 0.11
C LEU A 193 31.41 22.45 -0.66
N GLY A 194 31.96 22.95 -1.77
CA GLY A 194 33.30 22.73 -2.22
C GLY A 194 33.76 21.32 -2.44
N GLU A 195 34.13 21.03 -3.68
CA GLU A 195 35.03 19.98 -4.10
C GLU A 195 36.16 19.71 -3.06
N PRO A 196 36.56 18.46 -2.82
CA PRO A 196 37.80 18.22 -2.11
C PRO A 196 38.93 18.73 -3.01
N ALA A 197 39.70 19.71 -2.52
CA ALA A 197 40.97 20.04 -3.10
C ALA A 197 41.86 18.79 -3.15
N VAL A 198 42.49 18.63 -4.32
CA VAL A 198 43.46 17.60 -4.71
C VAL A 198 44.51 17.30 -3.66
#